data_c37ffe253dbcb7af01fc4db1f221a5ee
#
_entry.id   c37ffe253dbcb7af01fc4db1f221a5ee
#
_cell.length_a   1.000
_cell.length_b   1.000
_cell.length_c   1.000
_cell.angle_alpha   90.00
_cell.angle_beta   90.00
_cell.angle_gamma   90.00
#
_symmetry.space_group_name_H-M   'P 1'
#
loop_
_entity.id
_entity.type
_entity.pdbx_description
1 polymer ?
#
loop_
_entity_poly.entity_id
_entity_poly.type
_entity_poly.pdbx_seq_one_letter_code
_entity_poly.pdbx_strand_id
1 'polypeptide(L)'
;MASIVDICNLALARLGDNATVSSIDPPEGSAQAEHCQRFYPVALASLLEMHAWRFATTRQTLAPLDITDARWAFVYAAPSGMIRALGIMLSGRPQPFEMRAIGGAQVMLTDQEDAALDYVEAVTD
;
A
#
# COMPACT_ATOMS: atom_id res chain seq x y z
N MET A 1 -10.05 15.13 -11.82
CA MET A 1 -9.87 14.12 -10.75
C MET A 1 -10.45 14.68 -9.45
N ALA A 2 -11.23 13.86 -8.77
CA ALA A 2 -11.82 14.28 -7.51
C ALA A 2 -10.76 14.42 -6.42
N SER A 3 -10.84 15.49 -5.65
CA SER A 3 -9.97 15.66 -4.48
C SER A 3 -10.46 14.79 -3.31
N ILE A 4 -9.63 14.67 -2.28
CA ILE A 4 -10.02 13.98 -1.04
C ILE A 4 -11.25 14.65 -0.44
N VAL A 5 -11.30 15.98 -0.45
CA VAL A 5 -12.44 16.74 0.06
C VAL A 5 -13.71 16.43 -0.73
N ASP A 6 -13.62 16.35 -2.06
CA ASP A 6 -14.77 15.99 -2.91
C ASP A 6 -15.30 14.61 -2.57
N ILE A 7 -14.40 13.65 -2.35
CA ILE A 7 -14.78 12.29 -1.97
C ILE A 7 -15.49 12.27 -0.62
N CYS A 8 -14.99 13.02 0.35
CA CYS A 8 -15.61 13.12 1.67
C CYS A 8 -17.01 13.76 1.58
N ASN A 9 -17.15 14.83 0.81
CA ASN A 9 -18.45 15.48 0.63
C ASN A 9 -19.45 14.57 -0.06
N LEU A 10 -19.00 13.79 -1.03
CA LEU A 10 -19.86 12.82 -1.71
C LEU A 10 -20.34 11.74 -0.72
N ALA A 11 -19.45 11.25 0.13
CA ALA A 11 -19.79 10.26 1.15
C ALA A 11 -20.82 10.82 2.14
N LEU A 12 -20.64 12.06 2.60
CA LEU A 12 -21.58 12.73 3.49
C LEU A 12 -22.95 12.88 2.84
N ALA A 13 -22.98 13.27 1.57
CA ALA A 13 -24.23 13.41 0.84
C ALA A 13 -24.99 12.08 0.74
N ARG A 14 -24.27 10.96 0.54
CA ARG A 14 -24.88 9.64 0.49
C ARG A 14 -25.46 9.19 1.83
N LEU A 15 -24.91 9.70 2.94
CA LEU A 15 -25.45 9.43 4.28
C LEU A 15 -26.61 10.33 4.64
N GLY A 16 -26.97 11.28 3.77
CA GLY A 16 -28.02 12.23 4.04
C GLY A 16 -27.60 13.45 4.85
N ASP A 17 -26.30 13.63 5.02
CA ASP A 17 -25.76 14.79 5.73
C ASP A 17 -25.61 15.97 4.75
N ASN A 18 -26.17 17.10 5.08
CA ASN A 18 -26.10 18.31 4.25
C ASN A 18 -24.84 19.12 4.50
N ALA A 19 -24.05 18.76 5.50
CA ALA A 19 -22.81 19.46 5.80
C ALA A 19 -21.80 19.27 4.67
N THR A 20 -21.02 20.32 4.39
CA THR A 20 -19.92 20.27 3.45
C THR A 20 -18.62 20.54 4.18
N VAL A 21 -17.56 19.90 3.75
CA VAL A 21 -16.22 20.02 4.30
C VAL A 21 -15.35 20.79 3.30
N SER A 22 -14.61 21.78 3.77
CA SER A 22 -13.70 22.56 2.93
C SER A 22 -12.23 22.14 3.10
N SER A 23 -11.88 21.55 4.23
CA SER A 23 -10.51 21.06 4.47
C SER A 23 -10.52 19.92 5.48
N ILE A 24 -9.72 18.88 5.25
CA ILE A 24 -9.52 17.78 6.20
C ILE A 24 -8.07 17.67 6.68
N ASP A 25 -7.14 18.37 6.05
CA ASP A 25 -5.72 18.34 6.43
C ASP A 25 -5.11 19.75 6.28
N PRO A 26 -5.18 20.58 7.32
CA PRO A 26 -5.79 20.33 8.64
C PRO A 26 -7.32 20.34 8.56
N PRO A 27 -8.03 19.67 9.50
CA PRO A 27 -9.48 19.72 9.53
C PRO A 27 -9.97 21.11 9.87
N GLU A 28 -11.11 21.50 9.25
CA GLU A 28 -11.66 22.86 9.39
C GLU A 28 -12.30 23.12 10.74
N GLY A 29 -12.40 22.11 11.62
CA GLY A 29 -13.00 22.25 12.93
C GLY A 29 -14.41 21.64 13.07
N SER A 30 -14.98 21.16 11.96
CA SER A 30 -16.25 20.45 12.02
C SER A 30 -16.06 18.99 12.40
N ALA A 31 -17.09 18.37 12.99
CA ALA A 31 -17.04 16.94 13.30
C ALA A 31 -16.88 16.10 12.03
N GLN A 32 -17.52 16.52 10.93
CA GLN A 32 -17.43 15.84 9.65
C GLN A 32 -16.00 15.85 9.11
N ALA A 33 -15.31 16.99 9.19
CA ALA A 33 -13.91 17.08 8.74
C ALA A 33 -13.00 16.21 9.57
N GLU A 34 -13.18 16.15 10.89
CA GLU A 34 -12.39 15.32 11.78
C GLU A 34 -12.60 13.84 11.49
N HIS A 35 -13.83 13.42 11.23
CA HIS A 35 -14.13 12.03 10.87
C HIS A 35 -13.51 11.66 9.53
N CYS A 36 -13.57 12.54 8.55
CA CYS A 36 -12.95 12.30 7.25
C CYS A 36 -11.43 12.16 7.38
N GLN A 37 -10.81 13.03 8.16
CA GLN A 37 -9.35 12.94 8.39
C GLN A 37 -8.97 11.62 9.03
N ARG A 38 -9.79 11.15 9.97
CA ARG A 38 -9.52 9.91 10.71
C ARG A 38 -9.72 8.66 9.86
N PHE A 39 -10.81 8.61 9.10
CA PHE A 39 -11.21 7.37 8.43
C PHE A 39 -10.75 7.24 6.99
N TYR A 40 -10.42 8.36 6.31
CA TYR A 40 -10.01 8.30 4.91
C TYR A 40 -8.76 7.42 4.71
N PRO A 41 -7.66 7.58 5.48
CA PRO A 41 -6.48 6.74 5.30
C PRO A 41 -6.76 5.25 5.50
N VAL A 42 -7.62 4.91 6.48
CA VAL A 42 -7.99 3.52 6.75
C VAL A 42 -8.79 2.94 5.61
N ALA A 43 -9.77 3.68 5.11
CA ALA A 43 -10.59 3.25 3.97
C ALA A 43 -9.75 3.07 2.71
N LEU A 44 -8.83 3.98 2.44
CA LEU A 44 -7.94 3.90 1.28
C LEU A 44 -7.05 2.66 1.37
N ALA A 45 -6.43 2.42 2.51
CA ALA A 45 -5.57 1.25 2.71
C ALA A 45 -6.37 -0.05 2.51
N SER A 46 -7.59 -0.11 3.06
CA SER A 46 -8.46 -1.29 2.90
C SER A 46 -8.81 -1.55 1.43
N LEU A 47 -9.14 -0.51 0.68
CA LEU A 47 -9.46 -0.64 -0.74
C LEU A 47 -8.24 -1.12 -1.55
N LEU A 48 -7.06 -0.60 -1.24
CA LEU A 48 -5.84 -0.98 -1.93
C LEU A 48 -5.46 -2.43 -1.66
N GLU A 49 -5.79 -2.96 -0.48
CA GLU A 49 -5.55 -4.36 -0.15
C GLU A 49 -6.51 -5.32 -0.86
N MET A 50 -7.71 -4.87 -1.21
CA MET A 50 -8.76 -5.73 -1.78
C MET A 50 -8.52 -6.11 -3.22
N HIS A 51 -7.69 -5.36 -3.95
CA HIS A 51 -7.52 -5.57 -5.39
C HIS A 51 -6.17 -5.02 -5.84
N ALA A 52 -5.62 -5.61 -6.91
CA ALA A 52 -4.39 -5.12 -7.53
C ALA A 52 -4.71 -3.99 -8.50
N TRP A 53 -4.95 -2.79 -7.97
CA TRP A 53 -5.28 -1.62 -8.78
C TRP A 53 -4.08 -1.19 -9.61
N ARG A 54 -4.26 -0.97 -10.90
CA ARG A 54 -3.17 -0.59 -11.80
C ARG A 54 -2.48 0.71 -11.38
N PHE A 55 -3.25 1.69 -10.96
CA PHE A 55 -2.70 2.98 -10.55
C PHE A 55 -1.88 2.91 -9.26
N ALA A 56 -2.07 1.87 -8.45
CA ALA A 56 -1.36 1.66 -7.20
C ALA A 56 -0.35 0.52 -7.28
N THR A 57 -0.22 -0.13 -8.44
CA THR A 57 0.69 -1.26 -8.64
C THR A 57 1.99 -0.76 -9.24
N THR A 58 3.12 -1.17 -8.67
CA THR A 58 4.43 -0.81 -9.18
C THR A 58 5.35 -2.03 -9.14
N ARG A 59 6.45 -1.94 -9.86
CA ARG A 59 7.51 -2.95 -9.86
C ARG A 59 8.82 -2.32 -9.41
N GLN A 60 9.51 -2.98 -8.53
CA GLN A 60 10.80 -2.52 -8.03
C GLN A 60 11.77 -3.68 -7.93
N THR A 61 13.01 -3.46 -8.38
CA THR A 61 14.09 -4.39 -8.12
C THR A 61 14.43 -4.34 -6.64
N LEU A 62 14.44 -5.51 -6.00
CA LEU A 62 14.65 -5.59 -4.55
C LEU A 62 16.12 -5.40 -4.19
N ALA A 63 16.37 -4.76 -3.06
CA ALA A 63 17.71 -4.54 -2.54
C ALA A 63 18.15 -5.77 -1.74
N PRO A 64 19.29 -6.42 -2.09
CA PRO A 64 19.75 -7.58 -1.36
C PRO A 64 20.23 -7.21 0.04
N LEU A 65 19.98 -8.12 0.98
CA LEU A 65 20.45 -7.99 2.37
C LEU A 65 21.55 -9.02 2.63
N ASP A 66 22.46 -8.67 3.52
CA ASP A 66 23.54 -9.57 3.97
C ASP A 66 23.02 -10.49 5.07
N ILE A 67 21.99 -11.27 4.76
CA ILE A 67 21.35 -12.24 5.65
C ILE A 67 21.27 -13.55 4.89
N THR A 68 21.57 -14.65 5.57
CA THR A 68 21.47 -15.99 4.98
C THR A 68 20.29 -16.73 5.58
N ASP A 69 19.64 -17.55 4.75
CA ASP A 69 18.54 -18.39 5.17
C ASP A 69 18.81 -19.83 4.72
N ALA A 70 18.39 -20.81 5.53
CA ALA A 70 18.63 -22.21 5.24
C ALA A 70 17.78 -22.75 4.08
N ARG A 71 16.63 -22.12 3.81
CA ARG A 71 15.65 -22.60 2.81
C ARG A 71 15.70 -21.81 1.52
N TRP A 72 16.10 -20.53 1.56
CA TRP A 72 16.06 -19.62 0.44
C TRP A 72 17.47 -19.13 0.08
N ALA A 73 17.73 -19.01 -1.21
CA ALA A 73 19.05 -18.60 -1.68
C ALA A 73 19.33 -17.11 -1.45
N PHE A 74 18.29 -16.27 -1.48
CA PHE A 74 18.45 -14.82 -1.41
C PHE A 74 17.46 -14.23 -0.42
N VAL A 75 17.90 -13.17 0.27
CA VAL A 75 17.08 -12.38 1.18
C VAL A 75 17.15 -10.93 0.74
N TYR A 76 15.99 -10.31 0.59
CA TYR A 76 15.86 -8.93 0.13
C TYR A 76 15.07 -8.09 1.11
N ALA A 77 15.34 -6.77 1.13
CA ALA A 77 14.54 -5.83 1.89
C ALA A 77 13.19 -5.64 1.19
N ALA A 78 12.11 -5.66 1.96
CA ALA A 78 10.79 -5.34 1.42
C ALA A 78 10.73 -3.84 1.09
N PRO A 79 10.06 -3.43 -0.01
CA PRO A 79 9.93 -2.02 -0.34
C PRO A 79 9.20 -1.24 0.75
N SER A 80 9.66 -0.01 1.01
CA SER A 80 8.94 0.89 1.92
C SER A 80 7.63 1.32 1.26
N GLY A 81 6.58 1.47 2.06
CA GLY A 81 5.27 1.85 1.54
C GLY A 81 4.50 0.72 0.86
N MET A 82 5.01 -0.51 0.90
CA MET A 82 4.30 -1.66 0.35
C MET A 82 3.08 -1.99 1.20
N ILE A 83 1.91 -2.08 0.56
CA ILE A 83 0.68 -2.53 1.21
C ILE A 83 0.51 -4.04 1.02
N ARG A 84 0.74 -4.52 -0.21
CA ARG A 84 0.54 -5.92 -0.54
C ARG A 84 1.52 -6.36 -1.62
N ALA A 85 2.22 -7.45 -1.38
CA ALA A 85 3.06 -8.07 -2.39
C ALA A 85 2.19 -8.86 -3.37
N LEU A 86 2.37 -8.63 -4.67
CA LEU A 86 1.66 -9.36 -5.71
C LEU A 86 2.46 -10.55 -6.19
N GLY A 87 3.75 -10.40 -6.37
CA GLY A 87 4.59 -11.51 -6.75
C GLY A 87 5.92 -11.11 -7.35
N ILE A 88 6.86 -12.05 -7.30
CA ILE A 88 8.14 -11.94 -8.00
C ILE A 88 7.98 -12.68 -9.32
N MET A 89 8.19 -11.96 -10.43
CA MET A 89 7.96 -12.50 -11.76
C MET A 89 9.27 -12.67 -12.51
N LEU A 90 9.42 -13.80 -13.18
CA LEU A 90 10.54 -14.04 -14.09
C LEU A 90 9.96 -14.46 -15.45
N SER A 91 10.22 -13.64 -16.46
CA SER A 91 9.73 -13.89 -17.84
C SER A 91 8.21 -14.14 -17.87
N GLY A 92 7.46 -13.36 -17.09
CA GLY A 92 6.01 -13.48 -17.01
C GLY A 92 5.49 -14.62 -16.15
N ARG A 93 6.38 -15.36 -15.47
CA ARG A 93 5.99 -16.48 -14.61
C ARG A 93 6.23 -16.13 -13.14
N PRO A 94 5.24 -16.40 -12.26
CA PRO A 94 5.43 -16.16 -10.84
C PRO A 94 6.48 -17.10 -10.26
N GLN A 95 7.31 -16.56 -9.37
CA GLN A 95 8.35 -17.30 -8.66
C GLN A 95 7.96 -17.45 -7.19
N PRO A 96 8.28 -18.58 -6.55
CA PRO A 96 8.00 -18.75 -5.13
C PRO A 96 8.77 -17.72 -4.29
N PHE A 97 8.12 -17.21 -3.27
CA PHE A 97 8.76 -16.31 -2.30
C PHE A 97 8.06 -16.43 -0.96
N GLU A 98 8.74 -15.96 0.09
CA GLU A 98 8.19 -15.90 1.44
C GLU A 98 8.45 -14.52 2.02
N MET A 99 7.53 -14.03 2.81
CA MET A 99 7.72 -12.79 3.57
C MET A 99 7.91 -13.13 5.04
N ARG A 100 8.88 -12.47 5.67
CA ARG A 100 9.19 -12.73 7.08
C ARG A 100 9.62 -11.42 7.74
N ALA A 101 9.40 -11.32 9.05
CA ALA A 101 9.92 -10.21 9.84
C ALA A 101 11.20 -10.66 10.55
N ILE A 102 12.28 -9.94 10.32
CA ILE A 102 13.58 -10.20 10.96
C ILE A 102 14.04 -8.89 11.59
N GLY A 103 14.26 -8.90 12.91
CA GLY A 103 14.72 -7.71 13.62
C GLY A 103 13.76 -6.53 13.53
N GLY A 104 12.47 -6.77 13.42
CA GLY A 104 11.46 -5.73 13.27
C GLY A 104 11.28 -5.20 11.85
N ALA A 105 12.09 -5.67 10.90
CA ALA A 105 12.00 -5.27 9.50
C ALA A 105 11.40 -6.40 8.66
N GLN A 106 10.57 -6.04 7.70
CA GLN A 106 9.99 -7.01 6.78
C GLN A 106 10.99 -7.33 5.68
N VAL A 107 11.19 -8.63 5.43
CA VAL A 107 12.11 -9.10 4.40
C VAL A 107 11.40 -10.06 3.46
N MET A 108 11.94 -10.20 2.27
CA MET A 108 11.44 -11.14 1.26
C MET A 108 12.51 -12.16 0.95
N LEU A 109 12.11 -13.42 0.94
CA LEU A 109 13.01 -14.55 0.69
C LEU A 109 12.57 -15.24 -0.59
N THR A 110 13.52 -15.47 -1.49
CA THR A 110 13.29 -16.16 -2.76
C THR A 110 14.58 -16.79 -3.25
N ASP A 111 14.45 -17.69 -4.22
CA ASP A 111 15.61 -18.29 -4.87
C ASP A 111 16.01 -17.53 -6.14
N GLN A 112 15.31 -16.45 -6.47
CA GLN A 112 15.57 -15.67 -7.67
C GLN A 112 16.64 -14.61 -7.43
N GLU A 113 17.71 -14.64 -8.21
CA GLU A 113 18.72 -13.59 -8.22
C GLU A 113 18.19 -12.36 -8.93
N ASP A 114 18.56 -11.17 -8.45
CA ASP A 114 18.09 -9.88 -9.00
C ASP A 114 16.56 -9.80 -9.08
N ALA A 115 15.89 -10.23 -8.01
CA ALA A 115 14.44 -10.30 -7.98
C ALA A 115 13.80 -8.92 -8.10
N ALA A 116 12.76 -8.84 -8.91
CA ALA A 116 11.90 -7.67 -9.01
C ALA A 116 10.51 -8.05 -8.49
N LEU A 117 9.96 -7.20 -7.64
CA LEU A 117 8.67 -7.42 -7.01
C LEU A 117 7.61 -6.52 -7.61
N ASP A 118 6.48 -7.11 -7.99
CA ASP A 118 5.25 -6.37 -8.29
C ASP A 118 4.46 -6.26 -6.99
N TYR A 119 4.09 -5.06 -6.61
CA TYR A 119 3.38 -4.83 -5.36
C TYR A 119 2.46 -3.62 -5.44
N VAL A 120 1.50 -3.61 -4.52
CA VAL A 120 0.62 -2.45 -4.33
C VAL A 120 1.26 -1.53 -3.31
N GLU A 121 1.43 -0.26 -3.67
CA GLU A 121 2.03 0.72 -2.77
C GLU A 121 1.00 1.70 -2.23
N ALA A 122 1.34 2.34 -1.12
CA ALA A 122 0.51 3.38 -0.55
C ALA A 122 0.41 4.55 -1.53
N VAL A 123 -0.83 4.95 -1.82
CA VAL A 123 -1.09 6.10 -2.68
C VAL A 123 -1.09 7.34 -1.80
N THR A 124 -0.27 8.31 -2.17
CA THR A 124 -0.25 9.61 -1.52
C THR A 124 -0.77 10.67 -2.49
N ASP A 125 -1.52 11.59 -1.96
CA ASP A 125 -2.08 12.70 -2.73
C ASP A 125 -1.05 13.80 -2.96
#